data_e2134893b8d243f536cf8c0e1f5bde03
#
_entry.id   e2134893b8d243f536cf8c0e1f5bde03
#
_cell.length_a   1.000
_cell.length_b   1.000
_cell.length_c   1.000
_cell.angle_alpha   90.00
_cell.angle_beta   90.00
_cell.angle_gamma   90.00
#
_symmetry.space_group_name_H-M   'P 1'
#
loop_
_entity.id
_entity.type
_entity.pdbx_description
1 polymer ?
#
loop_
_entity_poly.entity_id
_entity_poly.type
_entity_poly.pdbx_seq_one_letter_code
_entity_poly.pdbx_strand_id
1 'polypeptide(L)'
;QDNFSKIQGRFGTKIHLTSSNTDEVIKKRLLEKKPAMADSLKVDFDLSGQSVNNTLMFDDKCVLLNGYKNEEEYAAIYPFVPYQVELLQRVFNKVRQQGEAGAHLSKGERSLLNAFQDVAVLLKDKEKSELAPFSAFYDSVKRFLTTSVAATITNAKQRDVEDFDVEVSTV
;
A
#
# COMPACT_ATOMS: atom_id res chain seq x y z
N GLN A 1 -10.19 -18.88 24.00
CA GLN A 1 -11.04 -18.52 22.82
C GLN A 1 -12.32 -17.76 23.17
N ASP A 2 -12.74 -17.67 24.45
CA ASP A 2 -14.11 -17.26 24.78
C ASP A 2 -14.36 -15.78 25.11
N ASN A 3 -13.34 -14.97 25.34
CA ASN A 3 -13.58 -13.58 25.76
C ASN A 3 -13.94 -12.65 24.61
N PHE A 4 -13.47 -12.91 23.42
CA PHE A 4 -13.74 -12.06 22.24
C PHE A 4 -15.18 -12.23 21.72
N SER A 5 -15.70 -13.46 21.73
CA SER A 5 -17.08 -13.76 21.34
C SER A 5 -18.10 -13.17 22.30
N LYS A 6 -17.78 -13.16 23.62
CA LYS A 6 -18.63 -12.53 24.64
C LYS A 6 -18.70 -11.02 24.52
N ILE A 7 -17.61 -10.37 24.09
CA ILE A 7 -17.59 -8.91 23.80
C ILE A 7 -18.40 -8.64 22.54
N GLN A 8 -18.21 -9.42 21.48
CA GLN A 8 -18.95 -9.24 20.22
C GLN A 8 -20.45 -9.44 20.36
N GLY A 9 -20.90 -10.29 21.26
CA GLY A 9 -22.32 -10.52 21.52
C GLY A 9 -23.05 -9.35 22.19
N ARG A 10 -22.31 -8.37 22.75
CA ARG A 10 -22.88 -7.17 23.39
C ARG A 10 -23.14 -6.03 22.43
N PHE A 11 -22.65 -6.10 21.21
CA PHE A 11 -22.84 -5.06 20.19
C PHE A 11 -23.81 -5.57 19.13
N GLY A 12 -24.98 -4.92 19.04
CA GLY A 12 -26.02 -5.28 18.07
C GLY A 12 -25.63 -4.93 16.62
N THR A 13 -24.69 -4.01 16.42
CA THR A 13 -24.20 -3.62 15.11
C THR A 13 -22.74 -3.96 14.99
N LYS A 14 -22.39 -4.84 14.05
CA LYS A 14 -21.01 -5.18 13.71
C LYS A 14 -20.67 -4.51 12.39
N ILE A 15 -19.76 -3.56 12.42
CA ILE A 15 -19.25 -2.94 11.19
C ILE A 15 -17.94 -3.68 10.86
N HIS A 16 -17.94 -4.43 9.77
CA HIS A 16 -16.73 -5.01 9.21
C HIS A 16 -16.12 -3.99 8.24
N LEU A 17 -14.90 -3.53 8.54
CA LEU A 17 -14.12 -2.80 7.58
C LEU A 17 -13.71 -3.78 6.47
N THR A 18 -14.21 -3.53 5.27
CA THR A 18 -13.82 -4.27 4.07
C THR A 18 -12.66 -3.57 3.37
N SER A 19 -12.00 -4.24 2.45
CA SER A 19 -10.90 -3.66 1.66
C SER A 19 -11.32 -2.37 0.93
N SER A 20 -12.56 -2.28 0.46
CA SER A 20 -13.12 -1.07 -0.15
C SER A 20 -13.17 0.11 0.82
N ASN A 21 -13.41 -0.14 2.10
CA ASN A 21 -13.43 0.92 3.11
C ASN A 21 -12.02 1.44 3.40
N THR A 22 -11.00 0.57 3.33
CA THR A 22 -9.61 0.97 3.56
C THR A 22 -9.12 1.91 2.45
N ASP A 23 -9.43 1.60 1.19
CA ASP A 23 -9.12 2.46 0.04
C ASP A 23 -9.77 3.86 0.19
N GLU A 24 -11.04 3.89 0.58
CA GLU A 24 -11.76 5.14 0.83
C GLU A 24 -11.15 5.95 1.99
N VAL A 25 -10.73 5.28 3.07
CA VAL A 25 -10.08 5.94 4.20
C VAL A 25 -8.71 6.51 3.80
N ILE A 26 -7.92 5.78 3.01
CA ILE A 26 -6.65 6.28 2.46
C ILE A 26 -6.92 7.57 1.65
N LYS A 27 -7.84 7.53 0.69
CA LYS A 27 -8.17 8.67 -0.18
C LYS A 27 -8.70 9.87 0.58
N LYS A 28 -9.65 9.67 1.51
CA LYS A 28 -10.39 10.75 2.19
C LYS A 28 -9.73 11.27 3.47
N ARG A 29 -8.91 10.47 4.14
CA ARG A 29 -8.35 10.85 5.45
C ARG A 29 -6.85 11.08 5.41
N LEU A 30 -6.14 10.31 4.61
CA LEU A 30 -4.69 10.39 4.51
C LEU A 30 -4.25 11.31 3.37
N LEU A 31 -4.94 11.24 2.23
CA LEU A 31 -4.52 11.88 0.98
C LEU A 31 -5.43 13.01 0.54
N GLU A 32 -6.29 13.54 1.41
CA GLU A 32 -7.15 14.67 1.07
C GLU A 32 -6.32 15.88 0.62
N LYS A 33 -6.58 16.37 -0.59
CA LYS A 33 -5.88 17.48 -1.20
C LYS A 33 -6.68 18.78 -1.07
N LYS A 34 -5.97 19.89 -1.02
CA LYS A 34 -6.58 21.20 -1.22
C LYS A 34 -7.19 21.26 -2.62
N PRO A 35 -8.35 21.92 -2.83
CA PRO A 35 -9.04 21.95 -4.12
C PRO A 35 -8.12 22.34 -5.30
N ALA A 36 -7.35 23.40 -5.16
CA ALA A 36 -6.42 23.87 -6.21
C ALA A 36 -5.37 22.81 -6.59
N MET A 37 -4.92 21.99 -5.64
CA MET A 37 -3.98 20.89 -5.93
C MET A 37 -4.71 19.73 -6.63
N ALA A 38 -5.92 19.40 -6.20
CA ALA A 38 -6.72 18.36 -6.85
C ALA A 38 -6.99 18.71 -8.33
N ASP A 39 -7.38 19.95 -8.61
CA ASP A 39 -7.61 20.42 -9.98
C ASP A 39 -6.32 20.38 -10.82
N SER A 40 -5.19 20.79 -10.25
CA SER A 40 -3.90 20.69 -10.93
C SER A 40 -3.50 19.24 -11.24
N LEU A 41 -3.78 18.30 -10.33
CA LEU A 41 -3.51 16.87 -10.56
C LEU A 41 -4.40 16.27 -11.64
N LYS A 42 -5.66 16.69 -11.74
CA LYS A 42 -6.53 16.25 -12.84
C LYS A 42 -5.99 16.65 -14.21
N VAL A 43 -5.50 17.88 -14.33
CA VAL A 43 -4.85 18.33 -15.58
C VAL A 43 -3.59 17.53 -15.88
N ASP A 44 -2.81 17.18 -14.86
CA ASP A 44 -1.59 16.38 -15.04
C ASP A 44 -1.89 14.91 -15.42
N PHE A 45 -3.10 14.42 -15.21
CA PHE A 45 -3.46 13.03 -15.53
C PHE A 45 -3.24 12.69 -16.99
N ASP A 46 -3.57 13.58 -17.90
CA ASP A 46 -3.41 13.36 -19.35
C ASP A 46 -1.95 13.17 -19.75
N LEU A 47 -1.02 13.79 -19.04
CA LEU A 47 0.41 13.70 -19.33
C LEU A 47 1.10 12.59 -18.54
N SER A 48 0.83 12.51 -17.25
CA SER A 48 1.55 11.65 -16.31
C SER A 48 0.79 10.37 -15.97
N GLY A 49 -0.50 10.48 -15.65
CA GLY A 49 -1.32 9.33 -15.22
C GLY A 49 -1.54 8.33 -16.34
N GLN A 50 -1.77 8.76 -17.57
CA GLN A 50 -1.90 7.87 -18.72
C GLN A 50 -0.58 7.20 -19.07
N SER A 51 0.55 7.92 -18.96
CA SER A 51 1.88 7.34 -19.17
C SER A 51 2.16 6.22 -18.15
N VAL A 52 1.80 6.44 -16.87
CA VAL A 52 1.92 5.42 -15.84
C VAL A 52 1.07 4.19 -16.18
N ASN A 53 -0.20 4.38 -16.58
CA ASN A 53 -1.07 3.28 -16.98
C ASN A 53 -0.50 2.48 -18.15
N ASN A 54 0.09 3.14 -19.13
CA ASN A 54 0.71 2.49 -20.29
C ASN A 54 1.99 1.72 -19.92
N THR A 55 2.69 2.14 -18.87
CA THR A 55 3.90 1.46 -18.37
C THR A 55 3.54 0.28 -17.48
N LEU A 56 2.46 0.39 -16.70
CA LEU A 56 1.98 -0.66 -15.81
C LEU A 56 1.09 -1.64 -16.57
N MET A 57 1.70 -2.54 -17.33
CA MET A 57 0.99 -3.62 -18.00
C MET A 57 0.98 -4.85 -17.09
N PHE A 58 -0.15 -5.07 -16.42
CA PHE A 58 -0.37 -6.29 -15.65
C PHE A 58 -0.85 -7.43 -16.55
N ASP A 59 -0.38 -8.65 -16.27
CA ASP A 59 -0.87 -9.88 -16.94
C ASP A 59 -2.39 -10.01 -16.71
N ASP A 60 -3.12 -10.54 -17.70
CA ASP A 60 -4.57 -10.79 -17.64
C ASP A 60 -4.99 -11.64 -16.43
N LYS A 61 -4.06 -12.42 -15.86
CA LYS A 61 -4.27 -13.16 -14.61
C LYS A 61 -4.27 -12.27 -13.37
N CYS A 62 -3.80 -11.02 -13.47
CA CYS A 62 -3.72 -10.05 -12.39
C CYS A 62 -4.93 -9.12 -12.36
N VAL A 63 -6.13 -9.63 -12.57
CA VAL A 63 -7.40 -8.88 -12.73
C VAL A 63 -7.66 -7.83 -11.63
N LEU A 64 -7.07 -7.99 -10.46
CA LEU A 64 -7.25 -7.05 -9.33
C LEU A 64 -6.18 -5.95 -9.25
N LEU A 65 -5.14 -6.03 -10.08
CA LEU A 65 -4.09 -5.01 -10.10
C LEU A 65 -4.37 -4.06 -11.26
N ASN A 66 -4.72 -2.82 -10.92
CA ASN A 66 -5.10 -1.81 -11.91
C ASN A 66 -4.29 -0.53 -11.72
N GLY A 67 -4.08 0.18 -12.83
CA GLY A 67 -3.67 1.57 -12.81
C GLY A 67 -4.83 2.51 -12.45
N TYR A 68 -4.75 3.76 -12.87
CA TYR A 68 -5.80 4.75 -12.61
C TYR A 68 -6.97 4.58 -13.59
N LYS A 69 -8.20 4.71 -13.10
CA LYS A 69 -9.41 4.64 -13.92
C LYS A 69 -9.69 5.95 -14.66
N ASN A 70 -9.43 7.07 -13.99
CA ASN A 70 -9.70 8.41 -14.48
C ASN A 70 -8.90 9.46 -13.69
N GLU A 71 -9.03 10.73 -14.08
CA GLU A 71 -8.38 11.86 -13.43
C GLU A 71 -8.81 12.08 -11.98
N GLU A 72 -10.05 11.77 -11.63
CA GLU A 72 -10.54 11.88 -10.26
C GLU A 72 -9.83 10.87 -9.34
N GLU A 73 -9.68 9.64 -9.80
CA GLU A 73 -8.97 8.62 -9.03
C GLU A 73 -7.49 8.96 -8.93
N TYR A 74 -6.86 9.45 -10.02
CA TYR A 74 -5.49 9.93 -9.98
C TYR A 74 -5.31 11.01 -8.94
N ALA A 75 -6.11 12.08 -8.99
CA ALA A 75 -6.03 13.18 -8.04
C ALA A 75 -6.30 12.72 -6.59
N ALA A 76 -7.21 11.75 -6.38
CA ALA A 76 -7.57 11.26 -5.06
C ALA A 76 -6.46 10.44 -4.40
N ILE A 77 -5.77 9.57 -5.16
CA ILE A 77 -4.81 8.62 -4.60
C ILE A 77 -3.34 9.04 -4.76
N TYR A 78 -3.04 10.03 -5.61
CA TYR A 78 -1.67 10.54 -5.78
C TYR A 78 -0.99 10.80 -4.41
N PRO A 79 0.28 10.46 -4.20
CA PRO A 79 1.28 9.98 -5.16
C PRO A 79 1.32 8.46 -5.36
N PHE A 80 0.32 7.75 -4.91
CA PHE A 80 0.22 6.29 -5.01
C PHE A 80 -0.52 5.88 -6.29
N VAL A 81 -0.35 4.59 -6.66
CA VAL A 81 -1.08 3.96 -7.75
C VAL A 81 -2.08 2.94 -7.17
N PRO A 82 -3.29 2.80 -7.73
CA PRO A 82 -4.32 1.92 -7.16
C PRO A 82 -3.86 0.49 -6.88
N TYR A 83 -3.03 -0.12 -7.76
CA TYR A 83 -2.52 -1.47 -7.56
C TYR A 83 -1.75 -1.64 -6.24
N GLN A 84 -1.11 -0.58 -5.75
CA GLN A 84 -0.29 -0.64 -4.53
C GLN A 84 -1.15 -0.91 -3.29
N VAL A 85 -2.38 -0.40 -3.25
CA VAL A 85 -3.31 -0.66 -2.14
C VAL A 85 -3.67 -2.15 -2.10
N GLU A 86 -4.09 -2.70 -3.25
CA GLU A 86 -4.47 -4.10 -3.35
C GLU A 86 -3.27 -5.04 -3.10
N LEU A 87 -2.12 -4.74 -3.69
CA LEU A 87 -0.92 -5.56 -3.51
C LEU A 87 -0.45 -5.56 -2.06
N LEU A 88 -0.40 -4.39 -1.41
CA LEU A 88 0.01 -4.29 -0.02
C LEU A 88 -0.97 -4.98 0.92
N GLN A 89 -2.27 -4.93 0.65
CA GLN A 89 -3.27 -5.70 1.40
C GLN A 89 -3.02 -7.21 1.29
N ARG A 90 -2.71 -7.70 0.09
CA ARG A 90 -2.37 -9.12 -0.12
C ARG A 90 -1.11 -9.51 0.64
N VAL A 91 -0.08 -8.67 0.60
CA VAL A 91 1.16 -8.88 1.36
C VAL A 91 0.85 -8.99 2.86
N PHE A 92 0.15 -8.02 3.45
CA PHE A 92 -0.21 -8.08 4.86
C PHE A 92 -1.07 -9.29 5.23
N ASN A 93 -2.00 -9.69 4.36
CA ASN A 93 -2.83 -10.88 4.57
C ASN A 93 -1.99 -12.16 4.54
N LYS A 94 -1.05 -12.27 3.59
CA LYS A 94 -0.15 -13.44 3.49
C LYS A 94 0.81 -13.52 4.68
N VAL A 95 1.42 -12.41 5.05
CA VAL A 95 2.31 -12.35 6.22
C VAL A 95 1.55 -12.73 7.50
N ARG A 96 0.30 -12.31 7.64
CA ARG A 96 -0.56 -12.69 8.76
C ARG A 96 -0.86 -14.19 8.79
N GLN A 97 -1.09 -14.80 7.64
CA GLN A 97 -1.40 -16.23 7.54
C GLN A 97 -0.18 -17.12 7.83
N GLN A 98 1.02 -16.65 7.51
CA GLN A 98 2.26 -17.43 7.58
C GLN A 98 3.14 -17.06 8.78
N GLY A 99 2.91 -15.93 9.43
CA GLY A 99 3.76 -15.42 10.49
C GLY A 99 3.48 -16.06 11.86
N GLU A 100 4.53 -16.35 12.62
CA GLU A 100 4.46 -16.73 14.03
C GLU A 100 3.80 -15.63 14.89
N ALA A 101 3.79 -14.39 14.42
CA ALA A 101 3.17 -13.23 15.05
C ALA A 101 1.66 -13.08 14.78
N GLY A 102 1.00 -14.09 14.22
CA GLY A 102 -0.41 -14.03 13.78
C GLY A 102 -1.43 -13.55 14.83
N ALA A 103 -1.13 -13.68 16.12
CA ALA A 103 -1.99 -13.21 17.21
C ALA A 103 -1.91 -11.68 17.44
N HIS A 104 -0.82 -11.03 17.08
CA HIS A 104 -0.63 -9.59 17.30
C HIS A 104 -1.09 -8.71 16.11
N LEU A 105 -1.39 -9.33 14.97
CA LEU A 105 -1.84 -8.66 13.75
C LEU A 105 -3.37 -8.43 13.69
N SER A 106 -4.08 -8.44 14.82
CA SER A 106 -5.50 -8.04 14.88
C SER A 106 -5.79 -6.61 14.39
N LYS A 107 -4.73 -5.88 13.99
CA LYS A 107 -4.75 -4.49 13.52
C LYS A 107 -4.25 -4.34 12.07
N GLY A 108 -4.48 -5.33 11.20
CA GLY A 108 -3.97 -5.31 9.81
C GLY A 108 -4.31 -4.05 9.02
N GLU A 109 -5.51 -3.54 9.18
CA GLU A 109 -5.95 -2.29 8.53
C GLU A 109 -5.20 -1.07 9.05
N ARG A 110 -4.95 -1.01 10.36
CA ARG A 110 -4.15 0.06 10.96
C ARG A 110 -2.70 0.01 10.48
N SER A 111 -2.14 -1.18 10.32
CA SER A 111 -0.78 -1.35 9.80
C SER A 111 -0.69 -0.91 8.34
N LEU A 112 -1.71 -1.21 7.54
CA LEU A 112 -1.80 -0.76 6.17
C LEU A 112 -1.87 0.77 6.08
N LEU A 113 -2.75 1.41 6.85
CA LEU A 113 -2.86 2.87 6.89
C LEU A 113 -1.56 3.53 7.34
N ASN A 114 -0.90 2.97 8.36
CA ASN A 114 0.40 3.48 8.82
C ASN A 114 1.46 3.36 7.72
N ALA A 115 1.49 2.26 6.96
CA ALA A 115 2.43 2.09 5.86
C ALA A 115 2.26 3.17 4.78
N PHE A 116 1.01 3.46 4.39
CA PHE A 116 0.73 4.57 3.45
C PHE A 116 1.10 5.93 4.04
N GLN A 117 0.85 6.15 5.33
CA GLN A 117 1.23 7.38 6.01
C GLN A 117 2.74 7.57 6.04
N ASP A 118 3.50 6.53 6.39
CA ASP A 118 4.96 6.57 6.46
C ASP A 118 5.55 6.95 5.09
N VAL A 119 5.07 6.33 4.01
CA VAL A 119 5.52 6.64 2.65
C VAL A 119 5.07 8.03 2.19
N ALA A 120 3.84 8.46 2.52
CA ALA A 120 3.37 9.82 2.20
C ALA A 120 4.22 10.88 2.89
N VAL A 121 4.66 10.64 4.13
CA VAL A 121 5.55 11.55 4.87
C VAL A 121 6.94 11.60 4.22
N LEU A 122 7.47 10.46 3.73
CA LEU A 122 8.75 10.42 3.00
C LEU A 122 8.70 11.26 1.72
N LEU A 123 7.55 11.33 1.07
CA LEU A 123 7.40 12.02 -0.22
C LEU A 123 6.91 13.46 -0.09
N LYS A 124 6.58 13.93 1.12
CA LYS A 124 5.95 15.25 1.31
C LYS A 124 6.76 16.44 0.77
N ASP A 125 8.09 16.30 0.78
CA ASP A 125 9.03 17.35 0.35
C ASP A 125 9.62 17.07 -1.05
N LYS A 126 9.11 16.02 -1.73
CA LYS A 126 9.53 15.63 -3.08
C LYS A 126 8.83 16.44 -4.15
N GLU A 127 9.39 16.40 -5.35
CA GLU A 127 8.78 17.10 -6.50
C GLU A 127 7.41 16.48 -6.84
N LYS A 128 6.51 17.30 -7.36
CA LYS A 128 5.13 16.93 -7.72
C LYS A 128 5.03 15.80 -8.74
N SER A 129 6.09 15.50 -9.49
CA SER A 129 6.11 14.44 -10.50
C SER A 129 6.49 13.06 -9.96
N GLU A 130 6.94 12.97 -8.70
CA GLU A 130 7.38 11.70 -8.14
C GLU A 130 6.21 10.87 -7.62
N LEU A 131 6.09 9.63 -8.14
CA LEU A 131 5.19 8.62 -7.62
C LEU A 131 5.88 7.83 -6.50
N ALA A 132 5.09 7.30 -5.58
CA ALA A 132 5.58 6.42 -4.53
C ALA A 132 6.08 5.09 -5.15
N PRO A 133 7.37 4.75 -5.05
CA PRO A 133 7.81 3.43 -5.45
C PRO A 133 7.27 2.38 -4.48
N PHE A 134 6.94 1.17 -4.97
CA PHE A 134 6.42 0.12 -4.10
C PHE A 134 7.45 -0.32 -3.06
N SER A 135 8.74 -0.26 -3.38
CA SER A 135 9.85 -0.54 -2.47
C SER A 135 9.84 0.30 -1.19
N ALA A 136 9.28 1.52 -1.24
CA ALA A 136 9.16 2.38 -0.05
C ALA A 136 8.30 1.77 1.08
N PHE A 137 7.43 0.81 0.76
CA PHE A 137 6.64 0.09 1.77
C PHE A 137 7.41 -1.00 2.51
N TYR A 138 8.62 -1.35 2.05
CA TYR A 138 9.38 -2.47 2.58
C TYR A 138 9.62 -2.37 4.09
N ASP A 139 10.03 -1.22 4.61
CA ASP A 139 10.30 -1.04 6.04
C ASP A 139 9.06 -1.21 6.91
N SER A 140 7.89 -0.84 6.38
CA SER A 140 6.61 -1.06 7.06
C SER A 140 6.20 -2.53 7.10
N VAL A 141 6.60 -3.33 6.09
CA VAL A 141 6.31 -4.76 5.98
C VAL A 141 7.36 -5.61 6.72
N LYS A 142 8.63 -5.23 6.65
CA LYS A 142 9.78 -5.98 7.18
C LYS A 142 9.59 -6.46 8.62
N ARG A 143 9.02 -5.63 9.48
CA ARG A 143 8.76 -5.95 10.90
C ARG A 143 7.80 -7.13 11.13
N PHE A 144 7.07 -7.53 10.10
CA PHE A 144 6.11 -8.64 10.16
C PHE A 144 6.61 -9.91 9.46
N LEU A 145 7.75 -9.84 8.78
CA LEU A 145 8.34 -11.00 8.12
C LEU A 145 8.92 -11.97 9.16
N THR A 146 8.88 -13.26 8.83
CA THR A 146 9.59 -14.26 9.64
C THR A 146 11.09 -14.00 9.59
N THR A 147 11.79 -14.39 10.65
CA THR A 147 13.24 -14.21 10.77
C THR A 147 13.99 -14.81 9.57
N SER A 148 13.55 -15.96 9.07
CA SER A 148 14.17 -16.63 7.92
C SER A 148 14.02 -15.82 6.63
N VAL A 149 12.82 -15.27 6.36
CA VAL A 149 12.59 -14.44 5.17
C VAL A 149 13.35 -13.12 5.27
N ALA A 150 13.31 -12.47 6.42
CA ALA A 150 14.06 -11.22 6.66
C ALA A 150 15.56 -11.42 6.49
N ALA A 151 16.12 -12.55 6.98
CA ALA A 151 17.52 -12.90 6.80
C ALA A 151 17.87 -13.16 5.33
N THR A 152 17.01 -13.86 4.58
CA THR A 152 17.21 -14.10 3.15
C THR A 152 17.29 -12.79 2.36
N ILE A 153 16.37 -11.86 2.62
CA ILE A 153 16.37 -10.54 1.97
C ILE A 153 17.63 -9.75 2.36
N THR A 154 18.01 -9.76 3.65
CA THR A 154 19.21 -9.06 4.12
C THR A 154 20.47 -9.62 3.46
N ASN A 155 20.59 -10.95 3.36
CA ASN A 155 21.71 -11.61 2.71
C ASN A 155 21.75 -11.31 1.20
N ALA A 156 20.60 -11.24 0.54
CA ALA A 156 20.52 -10.85 -0.86
C ALA A 156 21.03 -9.42 -1.10
N LYS A 157 20.67 -8.49 -0.21
CA LYS A 157 21.14 -7.10 -0.25
C LYS A 157 22.65 -6.95 0.01
N GLN A 158 23.25 -7.85 0.77
CA GLN A 158 24.68 -7.83 1.12
C GLN A 158 25.57 -8.49 0.07
N ARG A 159 24.97 -9.24 -0.87
CA ARG A 159 25.73 -9.75 -2.02
C ARG A 159 26.09 -8.56 -2.90
N ASP A 160 27.28 -8.60 -3.51
CA ASP A 160 27.76 -7.59 -4.47
C ASP A 160 26.88 -7.56 -5.72
N VAL A 161 25.69 -7.01 -5.54
CA VAL A 161 24.70 -6.81 -6.58
C VAL A 161 24.77 -5.32 -6.90
N GLU A 162 24.75 -4.94 -8.14
CA GLU A 162 24.68 -3.54 -8.56
C GLU A 162 23.48 -2.85 -7.88
N ASP A 163 23.56 -1.55 -7.60
CA ASP A 163 22.54 -0.78 -6.88
C ASP A 163 21.10 -1.02 -7.41
N PHE A 164 20.98 -1.23 -8.71
CA PHE A 164 19.75 -1.59 -9.38
C PHE A 164 19.12 -2.90 -8.86
N ASP A 165 19.93 -3.95 -8.67
CA ASP A 165 19.45 -5.25 -8.21
C ASP A 165 19.08 -5.23 -6.73
N VAL A 166 19.68 -4.36 -5.93
CA VAL A 166 19.32 -4.16 -4.52
C VAL A 166 17.92 -3.55 -4.41
N GLU A 167 17.57 -2.64 -5.29
CA GLU A 167 16.24 -2.01 -5.32
C GLU A 167 15.16 -3.02 -5.73
N VAL A 168 15.44 -3.84 -6.74
CA VAL A 168 14.55 -4.92 -7.20
C VAL A 168 14.36 -6.00 -6.13
N SER A 169 15.39 -6.35 -5.38
CA SER A 169 15.31 -7.38 -4.32
C SER A 169 14.43 -6.97 -3.12
N THR A 170 14.04 -5.70 -3.03
CA THR A 170 13.15 -5.19 -1.99
C THR A 170 11.68 -5.11 -2.41
N VAL A 171 11.36 -5.37 -3.68
CA VAL A 171 10.01 -5.45 -4.24
C VAL A 171 9.50 -6.89 -4.17
#